data_679004459c3d047ef8baeef719f9cbbf
#
_entry.id   679004459c3d047ef8baeef719f9cbbf
#
_cell.length_a   1.000
_cell.length_b   1.000
_cell.length_c   1.000
_cell.angle_alpha   90.00
_cell.angle_beta   90.00
_cell.angle_gamma   90.00
#
_symmetry.space_group_name_H-M   'P 1'
#
loop_
_entity.id
_entity.type
_entity.pdbx_description
1 polymer ?
#
loop_
_entity_poly.entity_id
_entity_poly.type
_entity_poly.pdbx_seq_one_letter_code
_entity_poly.pdbx_strand_id
1 'polypeptide(L)'
;VPSSVPSPPRRVARILRTSLFAQVACALVLGIVVGKLWPDVATDLQPLGDGFTRLIKTIISPLVFCVVVVGIAKAGDLKAFGRIGLKALIWFEVASTLALLIGLLAANVVRPGSGMNVDPATLDASAVDAKTGGGSLPTTTEFIVHSLPTSFVGAFAENSLLQVLILACLVGAALLHLGHTKVPKVLPAVEQAQEIIFAIVGFVMRLAPIAVFGAMAVLIGNYGLGVIETYGKLIILCYAAAALFVTLLAVALRLVTGLSLWKFLRYIREELLLALGTASTESVMPRVMQKLRKAGAREDAVGLVLPTGYSFNLDGASLYLSIGTLFIAQAVGVDLSMSQQITVVLVLMLTSKGMAGIPGSAFLALSATASSLGAIPAGAVALLLGVDRIMDSMRVVTNLLGNCVAVFAVSRWEGALDVERAKRVLDGEVVAEAEEEPAEPETAEGAASPAGPVSPASSAGPSGSVSPEAADGVPVVVVPPPLGKEAASENR
;
A
#
# COMPACT_ATOMS: atom_id res chain seq x y z
N VAL A 1 24.79 29.78 37.72
CA VAL A 1 25.07 28.34 37.60
C VAL A 1 25.30 28.03 36.14
N PRO A 2 26.50 27.56 35.71
CA PRO A 2 26.74 27.24 34.30
C PRO A 2 25.94 25.99 33.93
N SER A 3 25.09 26.14 32.90
CA SER A 3 24.35 25.02 32.29
C SER A 3 25.36 24.02 31.72
N SER A 4 25.45 22.86 32.37
CA SER A 4 26.27 21.75 31.93
C SER A 4 25.79 21.27 30.53
N VAL A 5 26.58 21.54 29.51
CA VAL A 5 26.38 20.92 28.17
C VAL A 5 26.48 19.40 28.35
N PRO A 6 25.46 18.61 28.01
CA PRO A 6 25.50 17.17 28.17
C PRO A 6 26.65 16.60 27.33
N SER A 7 27.45 15.71 27.93
CA SER A 7 28.56 15.04 27.28
C SER A 7 28.09 14.32 25.99
N PRO A 8 28.90 14.30 24.92
CA PRO A 8 28.50 13.77 23.60
C PRO A 8 27.89 12.34 23.64
N PRO A 9 28.37 11.37 24.45
CA PRO A 9 27.74 10.05 24.51
C PRO A 9 26.32 10.06 25.11
N ARG A 10 25.99 10.97 26.01
CA ARG A 10 24.64 11.12 26.57
C ARG A 10 23.66 11.74 25.59
N ARG A 11 24.10 12.62 24.68
CA ARG A 11 23.26 13.17 23.60
C ARG A 11 22.90 12.12 22.58
N VAL A 12 23.86 11.31 22.11
CA VAL A 12 23.63 10.22 21.16
C VAL A 12 22.68 9.16 21.77
N ALA A 13 22.90 8.76 23.01
CA ALA A 13 22.01 7.84 23.71
C ALA A 13 20.58 8.38 23.89
N ARG A 14 20.42 9.69 24.10
CA ARG A 14 19.10 10.32 24.18
C ARG A 14 18.42 10.35 22.81
N ILE A 15 19.14 10.70 21.73
CA ILE A 15 18.60 10.73 20.36
C ILE A 15 18.19 9.32 19.94
N LEU A 16 19.02 8.30 20.19
CA LEU A 16 18.69 6.90 19.91
C LEU A 16 17.45 6.40 20.69
N ARG A 17 17.19 6.92 21.89
CA ARG A 17 15.99 6.55 22.66
C ARG A 17 14.71 7.25 22.21
N THR A 18 14.80 8.39 21.56
CA THR A 18 13.64 9.24 21.25
C THR A 18 13.28 9.29 19.77
N SER A 19 14.21 8.93 18.86
CA SER A 19 13.99 9.02 17.41
C SER A 19 14.01 7.64 16.76
N LEU A 20 12.86 7.21 16.24
CA LEU A 20 12.74 5.98 15.44
C LEU A 20 13.69 6.02 14.23
N PHE A 21 13.84 7.19 13.60
CA PHE A 21 14.79 7.39 12.51
C PHE A 21 16.23 7.00 12.90
N ALA A 22 16.71 7.50 14.04
CA ALA A 22 18.05 7.19 14.51
C ALA A 22 18.21 5.70 14.86
N GLN A 23 17.17 5.09 15.44
CA GLN A 23 17.17 3.65 15.75
C GLN A 23 17.24 2.81 14.48
N VAL A 24 16.41 3.11 13.47
CA VAL A 24 16.37 2.40 12.18
C VAL A 24 17.68 2.61 11.41
N ALA A 25 18.21 3.84 11.37
CA ALA A 25 19.48 4.13 10.71
C ALA A 25 20.66 3.37 11.38
N CYS A 26 20.70 3.33 12.70
CA CYS A 26 21.69 2.57 13.44
C CYS A 26 21.56 1.05 13.20
N ALA A 27 20.34 0.55 13.22
CA ALA A 27 20.03 -0.85 12.95
C ALA A 27 20.45 -1.28 11.55
N LEU A 28 20.23 -0.42 10.55
CA LEU A 28 20.65 -0.63 9.16
C LEU A 28 22.18 -0.76 9.07
N VAL A 29 22.92 0.18 9.66
CA VAL A 29 24.38 0.13 9.65
C VAL A 29 24.90 -1.11 10.38
N LEU A 30 24.36 -1.44 11.55
CA LEU A 30 24.73 -2.64 12.31
C LEU A 30 24.42 -3.93 11.53
N GLY A 31 23.29 -3.99 10.83
CA GLY A 31 22.91 -5.11 9.96
C GLY A 31 23.95 -5.31 8.85
N ILE A 32 24.38 -4.25 8.17
CA ILE A 32 25.42 -4.31 7.15
C ILE A 32 26.74 -4.84 7.74
N VAL A 33 27.14 -4.34 8.90
CA VAL A 33 28.39 -4.77 9.58
C VAL A 33 28.32 -6.25 9.95
N VAL A 34 27.24 -6.70 10.58
CA VAL A 34 27.05 -8.10 10.97
C VAL A 34 27.01 -9.01 9.75
N GLY A 35 26.25 -8.64 8.71
CA GLY A 35 26.18 -9.41 7.46
C GLY A 35 27.54 -9.58 6.77
N LYS A 36 28.40 -8.56 6.85
CA LYS A 36 29.75 -8.62 6.28
C LYS A 36 30.74 -9.44 7.11
N LEU A 37 30.68 -9.31 8.45
CA LEU A 37 31.65 -9.93 9.34
C LEU A 37 31.30 -11.36 9.72
N TRP A 38 30.00 -11.68 9.82
CA TRP A 38 29.48 -12.98 10.23
C TRP A 38 28.33 -13.43 9.29
N PRO A 39 28.62 -13.80 8.01
CA PRO A 39 27.59 -14.16 7.04
C PRO A 39 26.68 -15.31 7.53
N ASP A 40 27.26 -16.35 8.13
CA ASP A 40 26.51 -17.53 8.60
C ASP A 40 25.49 -17.14 9.69
N VAL A 41 25.91 -16.32 10.67
CA VAL A 41 25.01 -15.80 11.71
C VAL A 41 23.96 -14.86 11.12
N ALA A 42 24.32 -14.09 10.11
CA ALA A 42 23.42 -13.13 9.48
C ALA A 42 22.24 -13.82 8.79
N THR A 43 22.45 -14.97 8.16
CA THR A 43 21.37 -15.73 7.50
C THR A 43 20.33 -16.23 8.51
N ASP A 44 20.73 -16.58 9.71
CA ASP A 44 19.83 -17.02 10.80
C ASP A 44 18.94 -15.89 11.35
N LEU A 45 19.24 -14.63 11.01
CA LEU A 45 18.46 -13.46 11.43
C LEU A 45 17.24 -13.18 10.54
N GLN A 46 17.02 -13.96 9.49
CA GLN A 46 15.86 -13.83 8.58
C GLN A 46 14.51 -13.77 9.33
N PRO A 47 14.24 -14.58 10.37
CA PRO A 47 12.96 -14.52 11.08
C PRO A 47 12.62 -13.16 11.69
N LEU A 48 13.61 -12.30 11.97
CA LEU A 48 13.37 -10.95 12.53
C LEU A 48 12.66 -10.04 11.52
N GLY A 49 13.11 -10.05 10.26
CA GLY A 49 12.48 -9.29 9.19
C GLY A 49 11.12 -9.86 8.78
N ASP A 50 11.07 -11.18 8.62
CA ASP A 50 9.86 -11.89 8.20
C ASP A 50 8.75 -11.80 9.25
N GLY A 51 9.09 -11.93 10.54
CA GLY A 51 8.15 -11.80 11.64
C GLY A 51 7.50 -10.42 11.70
N PHE A 52 8.29 -9.36 11.57
CA PHE A 52 7.77 -7.99 11.49
C PHE A 52 6.83 -7.80 10.29
N THR A 53 7.26 -8.27 9.11
CA THR A 53 6.47 -8.15 7.88
C THR A 53 5.13 -8.89 8.00
N ARG A 54 5.12 -10.08 8.62
CA ARG A 54 3.87 -10.83 8.91
C ARG A 54 2.94 -10.08 9.86
N LEU A 55 3.49 -9.47 10.93
CA LEU A 55 2.70 -8.66 11.86
C LEU A 55 2.06 -7.45 11.16
N ILE A 56 2.83 -6.75 10.31
CA ILE A 56 2.30 -5.62 9.53
C ILE A 56 1.21 -6.10 8.56
N LYS A 57 1.43 -7.18 7.82
CA LYS A 57 0.43 -7.74 6.87
C LYS A 57 -0.90 -8.07 7.56
N THR A 58 -0.87 -8.57 8.79
CA THR A 58 -2.09 -8.86 9.57
C THR A 58 -2.93 -7.60 9.81
N ILE A 59 -2.30 -6.42 9.90
CA ILE A 59 -2.95 -5.15 10.25
C ILE A 59 -3.47 -4.40 9.03
N ILE A 60 -2.81 -4.55 7.87
CA ILE A 60 -3.07 -3.73 6.68
C ILE A 60 -4.49 -3.90 6.16
N SER A 61 -4.95 -5.15 5.99
CA SER A 61 -6.28 -5.44 5.44
C SER A 61 -7.41 -4.85 6.29
N PRO A 62 -7.47 -5.05 7.62
CA PRO A 62 -8.45 -4.39 8.47
C PRO A 62 -8.34 -2.86 8.46
N LEU A 63 -7.12 -2.32 8.42
CA LEU A 63 -6.92 -0.87 8.37
C LEU A 63 -7.48 -0.26 7.08
N VAL A 64 -7.11 -0.83 5.92
CA VAL A 64 -7.58 -0.37 4.61
C VAL A 64 -9.11 -0.43 4.55
N PHE A 65 -9.71 -1.50 5.05
CA PHE A 65 -11.15 -1.63 5.15
C PHE A 65 -11.77 -0.47 5.93
N CYS A 66 -11.34 -0.23 7.17
CA CYS A 66 -11.88 0.83 8.02
C CYS A 66 -11.71 2.21 7.39
N VAL A 67 -10.50 2.55 6.92
CA VAL A 67 -10.21 3.86 6.33
C VAL A 67 -11.06 4.12 5.09
N VAL A 68 -11.22 3.13 4.22
CA VAL A 68 -12.03 3.28 2.99
C VAL A 68 -13.51 3.38 3.31
N VAL A 69 -14.03 2.54 4.22
CA VAL A 69 -15.43 2.61 4.65
C VAL A 69 -15.76 3.98 5.25
N VAL A 70 -14.92 4.46 6.18
CA VAL A 70 -15.10 5.79 6.81
C VAL A 70 -15.00 6.90 5.75
N GLY A 71 -13.99 6.83 4.86
CA GLY A 71 -13.81 7.81 3.80
C GLY A 71 -15.03 7.93 2.88
N ILE A 72 -15.63 6.81 2.46
CA ILE A 72 -16.82 6.81 1.61
C ILE A 72 -18.05 7.30 2.39
N ALA A 73 -18.26 6.77 3.60
CA ALA A 73 -19.43 7.12 4.38
C ALA A 73 -19.47 8.62 4.75
N LYS A 74 -18.30 9.25 4.91
CA LYS A 74 -18.18 10.70 5.16
C LYS A 74 -18.13 11.56 3.90
N ALA A 75 -17.87 11.00 2.71
CA ALA A 75 -17.72 11.78 1.48
C ALA A 75 -19.04 12.47 1.03
N GLY A 76 -20.19 12.02 1.53
CA GLY A 76 -21.49 12.59 1.22
C GLY A 76 -22.01 12.33 -0.20
N ASP A 77 -21.13 12.02 -1.18
CA ASP A 77 -21.48 11.74 -2.56
C ASP A 77 -20.65 10.60 -3.17
N LEU A 78 -21.34 9.51 -3.53
CA LEU A 78 -20.74 8.34 -4.18
C LEU A 78 -20.10 8.68 -5.54
N LYS A 79 -20.67 9.67 -6.26
CA LYS A 79 -20.12 10.11 -7.55
C LYS A 79 -18.77 10.81 -7.36
N ALA A 80 -18.61 11.59 -6.29
CA ALA A 80 -17.33 12.22 -5.97
C ALA A 80 -16.25 11.17 -5.70
N PHE A 81 -16.57 10.12 -4.92
CA PHE A 81 -15.67 9.01 -4.67
C PHE A 81 -15.27 8.26 -5.96
N GLY A 82 -16.24 7.99 -6.84
CA GLY A 82 -15.99 7.38 -8.15
C GLY A 82 -15.08 8.24 -9.04
N ARG A 83 -15.21 9.58 -9.00
CA ARG A 83 -14.31 10.49 -9.74
C ARG A 83 -12.88 10.45 -9.19
N ILE A 84 -12.70 10.39 -7.87
CA ILE A 84 -11.37 10.22 -7.26
C ILE A 84 -10.72 8.94 -7.78
N GLY A 85 -11.47 7.82 -7.75
CA GLY A 85 -10.99 6.52 -8.24
C GLY A 85 -10.57 6.55 -9.71
N LEU A 86 -11.42 7.13 -10.58
CA LEU A 86 -11.11 7.25 -12.01
C LEU A 86 -9.85 8.11 -12.26
N LYS A 87 -9.72 9.26 -11.58
CA LYS A 87 -8.55 10.11 -11.71
C LYS A 87 -7.29 9.44 -11.17
N ALA A 88 -7.42 8.65 -10.09
CA ALA A 88 -6.32 7.85 -9.58
C ALA A 88 -5.86 6.81 -10.62
N LEU A 89 -6.79 6.06 -11.23
CA LEU A 89 -6.45 5.09 -12.27
C LEU A 89 -5.79 5.74 -13.48
N ILE A 90 -6.28 6.90 -13.94
CA ILE A 90 -5.64 7.65 -15.03
C ILE A 90 -4.21 8.06 -14.65
N TRP A 91 -4.01 8.58 -13.43
CA TRP A 91 -2.68 8.94 -12.94
C TRP A 91 -1.75 7.73 -12.90
N PHE A 92 -2.20 6.62 -12.36
CA PHE A 92 -1.43 5.39 -12.25
C PHE A 92 -1.01 4.85 -13.61
N GLU A 93 -1.91 4.88 -14.58
CA GLU A 93 -1.62 4.40 -15.93
C GLU A 93 -0.57 5.28 -16.62
N VAL A 94 -0.71 6.60 -16.51
CA VAL A 94 0.26 7.56 -17.06
C VAL A 94 1.63 7.40 -16.38
N ALA A 95 1.67 7.32 -15.05
CA ALA A 95 2.91 7.18 -14.29
C ALA A 95 3.62 5.85 -14.58
N SER A 96 2.90 4.73 -14.54
CA SER A 96 3.46 3.40 -14.84
C SER A 96 3.95 3.29 -16.28
N THR A 97 3.20 3.83 -17.25
CA THR A 97 3.62 3.87 -18.66
C THR A 97 4.90 4.68 -18.83
N LEU A 98 4.96 5.86 -18.20
CA LEU A 98 6.17 6.70 -18.24
C LEU A 98 7.36 5.97 -17.61
N ALA A 99 7.17 5.27 -16.50
CA ALA A 99 8.21 4.47 -15.87
C ALA A 99 8.70 3.34 -16.79
N LEU A 100 7.81 2.60 -17.45
CA LEU A 100 8.18 1.56 -18.43
C LEU A 100 9.00 2.14 -19.59
N LEU A 101 8.58 3.29 -20.14
CA LEU A 101 9.27 3.95 -21.24
C LEU A 101 10.66 4.47 -20.83
N ILE A 102 10.79 5.06 -19.65
CA ILE A 102 12.08 5.49 -19.10
C ILE A 102 13.02 4.29 -18.95
N GLY A 103 12.54 3.20 -18.37
CA GLY A 103 13.35 1.99 -18.20
C GLY A 103 13.77 1.38 -19.54
N LEU A 104 12.86 1.30 -20.50
CA LEU A 104 13.15 0.84 -21.86
C LEU A 104 14.23 1.69 -22.53
N LEU A 105 14.05 3.02 -22.53
CA LEU A 105 14.99 3.96 -23.12
C LEU A 105 16.37 3.86 -22.46
N ALA A 106 16.41 3.85 -21.14
CA ALA A 106 17.64 3.73 -20.36
C ALA A 106 18.40 2.44 -20.69
N ALA A 107 17.71 1.30 -20.78
CA ALA A 107 18.31 0.00 -21.11
C ALA A 107 18.82 -0.06 -22.57
N ASN A 108 18.16 0.61 -23.52
CA ASN A 108 18.62 0.71 -24.90
C ASN A 108 19.90 1.57 -25.02
N VAL A 109 19.97 2.68 -24.28
CA VAL A 109 21.12 3.61 -24.33
C VAL A 109 22.35 3.00 -23.68
N VAL A 110 22.20 2.41 -22.48
CA VAL A 110 23.33 1.93 -21.67
C VAL A 110 23.72 0.49 -22.01
N ARG A 111 22.75 -0.32 -22.50
CA ARG A 111 22.94 -1.73 -22.87
C ARG A 111 23.62 -2.55 -21.74
N PRO A 112 23.01 -2.64 -20.54
CA PRO A 112 23.68 -3.19 -19.36
C PRO A 112 24.05 -4.68 -19.46
N GLY A 113 23.36 -5.46 -20.30
CA GLY A 113 23.61 -6.89 -20.52
C GLY A 113 24.59 -7.18 -21.67
N SER A 114 24.98 -6.17 -22.45
CA SER A 114 25.84 -6.40 -23.62
C SER A 114 27.21 -6.95 -23.22
N GLY A 115 27.66 -7.99 -23.94
CA GLY A 115 28.96 -8.62 -23.74
C GLY A 115 28.98 -9.71 -22.68
N MET A 116 27.89 -10.00 -22.00
CA MET A 116 27.82 -11.13 -21.06
C MET A 116 27.82 -12.48 -21.79
N ASN A 117 27.19 -12.56 -22.95
CA ASN A 117 27.11 -13.76 -23.82
C ASN A 117 26.82 -15.05 -23.05
N VAL A 118 25.82 -14.98 -22.15
CA VAL A 118 25.45 -16.10 -21.29
C VAL A 118 24.75 -17.16 -22.13
N ASP A 119 25.20 -18.41 -22.04
CA ASP A 119 24.48 -19.53 -22.64
C ASP A 119 23.24 -19.86 -21.79
N PRO A 120 22.02 -19.70 -22.33
CA PRO A 120 20.80 -19.99 -21.62
C PRO A 120 20.69 -21.45 -21.12
N ALA A 121 21.36 -22.40 -21.77
CA ALA A 121 21.35 -23.80 -21.40
C ALA A 121 22.09 -24.07 -20.06
N THR A 122 22.95 -23.13 -19.64
CA THR A 122 23.69 -23.24 -18.37
C THR A 122 22.94 -22.67 -17.17
N LEU A 123 21.75 -22.05 -17.40
CA LEU A 123 20.99 -21.39 -16.37
C LEU A 123 20.00 -22.34 -15.69
N ASP A 124 19.99 -22.31 -14.37
CA ASP A 124 19.10 -23.13 -13.56
C ASP A 124 17.68 -22.55 -13.51
N ALA A 125 16.81 -23.03 -14.39
CA ALA A 125 15.39 -22.63 -14.39
C ALA A 125 14.66 -23.05 -13.10
N SER A 126 15.13 -24.10 -12.40
CA SER A 126 14.50 -24.57 -11.16
C SER A 126 14.62 -23.55 -10.03
N ALA A 127 15.65 -22.71 -10.04
CA ALA A 127 15.81 -21.62 -9.08
C ALA A 127 14.75 -20.52 -9.26
N VAL A 128 14.28 -20.29 -10.48
CA VAL A 128 13.14 -19.37 -10.76
C VAL A 128 11.85 -20.01 -10.24
N ASP A 129 11.62 -21.29 -10.53
CA ASP A 129 10.44 -22.02 -10.06
C ASP A 129 10.36 -22.07 -8.54
N ALA A 130 11.49 -22.27 -7.85
CA ALA A 130 11.57 -22.23 -6.40
C ALA A 130 11.17 -20.85 -5.83
N LYS A 131 11.54 -19.75 -6.52
CA LYS A 131 11.20 -18.38 -6.08
C LYS A 131 9.76 -17.98 -6.42
N THR A 132 9.22 -18.50 -7.50
CA THR A 132 7.84 -18.24 -7.96
C THR A 132 6.83 -19.23 -7.43
N GLY A 133 7.27 -20.31 -6.78
CA GLY A 133 6.41 -21.42 -6.36
C GLY A 133 5.84 -22.24 -7.53
N GLY A 134 6.47 -22.16 -8.72
CA GLY A 134 5.96 -22.81 -9.95
C GLY A 134 4.65 -22.18 -10.48
N GLY A 135 4.26 -21.02 -9.94
CA GLY A 135 3.02 -20.34 -10.34
C GLY A 135 3.15 -19.63 -11.69
N SER A 136 2.01 -19.42 -12.34
CA SER A 136 1.86 -18.50 -13.47
C SER A 136 1.14 -17.24 -13.05
N LEU A 137 1.37 -16.13 -13.76
CA LEU A 137 0.53 -14.96 -13.56
C LEU A 137 -0.90 -15.28 -14.04
N PRO A 138 -1.91 -14.81 -13.30
CA PRO A 138 -3.29 -14.93 -13.76
C PRO A 138 -3.47 -14.17 -15.08
N THR A 139 -4.30 -14.71 -15.96
CA THR A 139 -4.75 -13.96 -17.14
C THR A 139 -5.51 -12.71 -16.73
N THR A 140 -5.66 -11.71 -17.62
CA THR A 140 -6.40 -10.48 -17.31
C THR A 140 -7.83 -10.79 -16.83
N THR A 141 -8.49 -11.77 -17.43
CA THR A 141 -9.83 -12.23 -17.02
C THR A 141 -9.80 -12.83 -15.61
N GLU A 142 -8.88 -13.75 -15.36
CA GLU A 142 -8.69 -14.34 -14.04
C GLU A 142 -8.36 -13.27 -12.99
N PHE A 143 -7.49 -12.31 -13.32
CA PHE A 143 -7.16 -11.20 -12.41
C PHE A 143 -8.41 -10.39 -12.04
N ILE A 144 -9.27 -10.04 -13.01
CA ILE A 144 -10.52 -9.30 -12.76
C ILE A 144 -11.47 -10.14 -11.90
N VAL A 145 -11.65 -11.42 -12.21
CA VAL A 145 -12.52 -12.32 -11.46
C VAL A 145 -11.98 -12.56 -10.04
N HIS A 146 -10.68 -12.82 -9.89
CA HIS A 146 -10.04 -13.02 -8.59
C HIS A 146 -9.98 -11.72 -7.74
N SER A 147 -10.14 -10.55 -8.36
CA SER A 147 -10.27 -9.29 -7.62
C SER A 147 -11.60 -9.19 -6.87
N LEU A 148 -12.62 -9.93 -7.30
CA LEU A 148 -13.90 -9.95 -6.60
C LEU A 148 -13.85 -10.91 -5.40
N PRO A 149 -14.27 -10.48 -4.20
CA PRO A 149 -14.27 -11.34 -3.03
C PRO A 149 -15.32 -12.45 -3.15
N THR A 150 -14.90 -13.70 -2.96
CA THR A 150 -15.80 -14.86 -2.90
C THR A 150 -16.47 -15.01 -1.53
N SER A 151 -15.86 -14.42 -0.50
CA SER A 151 -16.33 -14.47 0.88
C SER A 151 -15.90 -13.20 1.61
N PHE A 152 -16.75 -12.70 2.52
CA PHE A 152 -16.43 -11.52 3.32
C PHE A 152 -15.16 -11.75 4.17
N VAL A 153 -15.10 -12.88 4.87
CA VAL A 153 -13.98 -13.25 5.75
C VAL A 153 -12.77 -13.71 4.92
N GLY A 154 -12.99 -14.36 3.78
CA GLY A 154 -11.93 -14.85 2.90
C GLY A 154 -10.97 -13.74 2.43
N ALA A 155 -11.51 -12.59 2.04
CA ALA A 155 -10.71 -11.44 1.61
C ALA A 155 -9.70 -10.98 2.67
N PHE A 156 -10.08 -11.02 3.96
CA PHE A 156 -9.19 -10.68 5.07
C PHE A 156 -8.23 -11.84 5.39
N ALA A 157 -8.70 -13.09 5.36
CA ALA A 157 -7.89 -14.26 5.69
C ALA A 157 -6.76 -14.48 4.67
N GLU A 158 -7.03 -14.24 3.39
CA GLU A 158 -6.05 -14.30 2.30
C GLU A 158 -5.18 -13.03 2.19
N ASN A 159 -5.50 -12.00 2.97
CA ASN A 159 -4.82 -10.71 2.95
C ASN A 159 -4.79 -10.06 1.55
N SER A 160 -5.83 -10.29 0.75
CA SER A 160 -5.99 -9.74 -0.59
C SER A 160 -6.46 -8.30 -0.52
N LEU A 161 -5.52 -7.33 -0.58
CA LEU A 161 -5.82 -5.90 -0.44
C LEU A 161 -6.85 -5.41 -1.45
N LEU A 162 -6.82 -5.91 -2.69
CA LEU A 162 -7.77 -5.51 -3.74
C LEU A 162 -9.19 -6.01 -3.43
N GLN A 163 -9.34 -7.26 -2.98
CA GLN A 163 -10.64 -7.80 -2.56
C GLN A 163 -11.18 -7.04 -1.34
N VAL A 164 -10.31 -6.75 -0.35
CA VAL A 164 -10.68 -5.96 0.84
C VAL A 164 -11.10 -4.54 0.44
N LEU A 165 -10.41 -3.92 -0.53
CA LEU A 165 -10.76 -2.59 -1.05
C LEU A 165 -12.15 -2.59 -1.70
N ILE A 166 -12.43 -3.56 -2.59
CA ILE A 166 -13.75 -3.70 -3.23
C ILE A 166 -14.84 -3.91 -2.18
N LEU A 167 -14.59 -4.77 -1.19
CA LEU A 167 -15.52 -5.02 -0.10
C LEU A 167 -15.77 -3.75 0.72
N ALA A 168 -14.72 -2.99 1.04
CA ALA A 168 -14.82 -1.72 1.75
C ALA A 168 -15.61 -0.68 0.95
N CYS A 169 -15.42 -0.64 -0.37
CA CYS A 169 -16.22 0.22 -1.26
C CYS A 169 -17.70 -0.15 -1.22
N LEU A 170 -18.04 -1.44 -1.26
CA LEU A 170 -19.43 -1.92 -1.18
C LEU A 170 -20.07 -1.57 0.17
N VAL A 171 -19.35 -1.82 1.29
CA VAL A 171 -19.85 -1.50 2.64
C VAL A 171 -19.98 0.01 2.82
N GLY A 172 -18.99 0.80 2.43
CA GLY A 172 -19.03 2.25 2.51
C GLY A 172 -20.19 2.86 1.68
N ALA A 173 -20.39 2.36 0.47
CA ALA A 173 -21.52 2.75 -0.39
C ALA A 173 -22.87 2.38 0.23
N ALA A 174 -22.97 1.19 0.83
CA ALA A 174 -24.20 0.76 1.52
C ALA A 174 -24.48 1.64 2.75
N LEU A 175 -23.48 1.98 3.55
CA LEU A 175 -23.64 2.89 4.69
C LEU A 175 -24.07 4.29 4.26
N LEU A 176 -23.48 4.82 3.19
CA LEU A 176 -23.87 6.11 2.61
C LEU A 176 -25.32 6.07 2.11
N HIS A 177 -25.74 5.00 1.44
CA HIS A 177 -27.11 4.83 0.94
C HIS A 177 -28.15 4.68 2.06
N LEU A 178 -27.82 3.91 3.11
CA LEU A 178 -28.71 3.73 4.26
C LEU A 178 -28.89 5.00 5.10
N GLY A 179 -27.87 5.86 5.10
CA GLY A 179 -27.82 7.08 5.90
C GLY A 179 -27.63 6.82 7.39
N HIS A 180 -27.23 7.85 8.11
CA HIS A 180 -26.96 7.79 9.55
C HIS A 180 -28.19 7.45 10.41
N THR A 181 -29.40 7.70 9.89
CA THR A 181 -30.64 7.46 10.63
C THR A 181 -30.98 5.98 10.78
N LYS A 182 -30.69 5.14 9.76
CA LYS A 182 -31.00 3.70 9.80
C LYS A 182 -29.96 2.88 10.57
N VAL A 183 -28.69 3.26 10.49
CA VAL A 183 -27.57 2.52 11.09
C VAL A 183 -26.61 3.43 11.88
N PRO A 184 -27.11 4.18 12.88
CA PRO A 184 -26.37 5.28 13.51
C PRO A 184 -25.11 4.84 14.26
N LYS A 185 -25.03 3.56 14.65
CA LYS A 185 -23.90 3.03 15.47
C LYS A 185 -22.79 2.38 14.63
N VAL A 186 -23.04 2.09 13.35
CA VAL A 186 -22.09 1.31 12.53
C VAL A 186 -20.87 2.14 12.17
N LEU A 187 -21.06 3.36 11.64
CA LEU A 187 -19.93 4.23 11.28
C LEU A 187 -19.04 4.57 12.49
N PRO A 188 -19.57 5.03 13.64
CA PRO A 188 -18.74 5.25 14.82
C PRO A 188 -18.00 4.00 15.31
N ALA A 189 -18.58 2.80 15.16
CA ALA A 189 -17.90 1.56 15.51
C ALA A 189 -16.71 1.27 14.59
N VAL A 190 -16.83 1.54 13.28
CA VAL A 190 -15.72 1.40 12.33
C VAL A 190 -14.63 2.42 12.60
N GLU A 191 -14.97 3.67 12.95
CA GLU A 191 -14.01 4.70 13.37
C GLU A 191 -13.23 4.29 14.62
N GLN A 192 -13.92 3.78 15.64
CA GLN A 192 -13.26 3.27 16.86
C GLN A 192 -12.35 2.07 16.55
N ALA A 193 -12.78 1.16 15.67
CA ALA A 193 -11.94 0.06 15.21
C ALA A 193 -10.68 0.57 14.47
N GLN A 194 -10.82 1.59 13.64
CA GLN A 194 -9.69 2.25 12.94
C GLN A 194 -8.67 2.81 13.95
N GLU A 195 -9.11 3.48 15.00
CA GLU A 195 -8.23 4.02 16.05
C GLU A 195 -7.49 2.91 16.82
N ILE A 196 -8.19 1.82 17.14
CA ILE A 196 -7.57 0.64 17.77
C ILE A 196 -6.48 0.06 16.86
N ILE A 197 -6.76 -0.07 15.56
CA ILE A 197 -5.80 -0.60 14.59
C ILE A 197 -4.58 0.33 14.49
N PHE A 198 -4.76 1.65 14.47
CA PHE A 198 -3.63 2.59 14.48
C PHE A 198 -2.80 2.49 15.76
N ALA A 199 -3.41 2.24 16.90
CA ALA A 199 -2.68 1.99 18.16
C ALA A 199 -1.83 0.70 18.06
N ILE A 200 -2.39 -0.38 17.49
CA ILE A 200 -1.66 -1.63 17.23
C ILE A 200 -0.48 -1.40 16.29
N VAL A 201 -0.67 -0.62 15.21
CA VAL A 201 0.42 -0.19 14.32
C VAL A 201 1.54 0.47 15.14
N GLY A 202 1.19 1.38 16.06
CA GLY A 202 2.16 2.05 16.93
C GLY A 202 2.99 1.08 17.79
N PHE A 203 2.39 -0.01 18.27
CA PHE A 203 3.12 -1.05 19.00
C PHE A 203 4.04 -1.87 18.10
N VAL A 204 3.55 -2.32 16.95
CA VAL A 204 4.33 -3.11 16.00
C VAL A 204 5.51 -2.30 15.45
N MET A 205 5.33 -1.00 15.21
CA MET A 205 6.39 -0.12 14.72
C MET A 205 7.58 0.04 15.68
N ARG A 206 7.43 -0.29 16.96
CA ARG A 206 8.57 -0.33 17.89
C ARG A 206 9.55 -1.46 17.59
N LEU A 207 9.10 -2.51 16.88
CA LEU A 207 9.94 -3.62 16.43
C LEU A 207 10.69 -3.32 15.13
N ALA A 208 10.36 -2.23 14.44
CA ALA A 208 10.93 -1.87 13.14
C ALA A 208 12.48 -1.83 13.12
N PRO A 209 13.19 -1.27 14.12
CA PRO A 209 14.65 -1.30 14.13
C PRO A 209 15.22 -2.73 14.13
N ILE A 210 14.60 -3.65 14.88
CA ILE A 210 15.01 -5.06 14.95
C ILE A 210 14.80 -5.73 13.58
N ALA A 211 13.67 -5.47 12.94
CA ALA A 211 13.37 -6.00 11.61
C ALA A 211 14.35 -5.52 10.54
N VAL A 212 14.68 -4.22 10.55
CA VAL A 212 15.64 -3.62 9.61
C VAL A 212 17.04 -4.19 9.83
N PHE A 213 17.47 -4.35 11.08
CA PHE A 213 18.74 -4.99 11.42
C PHE A 213 18.82 -6.40 10.82
N GLY A 214 17.83 -7.27 11.10
CA GLY A 214 17.78 -8.63 10.57
C GLY A 214 17.76 -8.68 9.05
N ALA A 215 16.88 -7.92 8.41
CA ALA A 215 16.75 -7.89 6.95
C ALA A 215 18.05 -7.44 6.25
N MET A 216 18.72 -6.42 6.78
CA MET A 216 19.97 -5.93 6.21
C MET A 216 21.15 -6.89 6.47
N ALA A 217 21.20 -7.55 7.63
CA ALA A 217 22.22 -8.57 7.92
C ALA A 217 22.08 -9.74 6.94
N VAL A 218 20.88 -10.27 6.76
CA VAL A 218 20.59 -11.36 5.79
C VAL A 218 20.94 -10.95 4.37
N LEU A 219 20.60 -9.73 3.95
CA LEU A 219 20.90 -9.22 2.61
C LEU A 219 22.41 -9.29 2.32
N ILE A 220 23.21 -8.74 3.23
CA ILE A 220 24.66 -8.67 3.06
C ILE A 220 25.32 -10.04 3.30
N GLY A 221 24.80 -10.85 4.22
CA GLY A 221 25.27 -12.22 4.49
C GLY A 221 25.11 -13.14 3.27
N ASN A 222 23.91 -13.11 2.64
CA ASN A 222 23.61 -13.98 1.51
C ASN A 222 24.32 -13.59 0.21
N TYR A 223 24.37 -12.29 -0.10
CA TYR A 223 24.81 -11.82 -1.41
C TYR A 223 26.20 -11.21 -1.40
N GLY A 224 26.71 -10.81 -0.24
CA GLY A 224 27.99 -10.12 -0.12
C GLY A 224 28.01 -8.80 -0.90
N LEU A 225 29.21 -8.24 -1.06
CA LEU A 225 29.41 -7.04 -1.88
C LEU A 225 29.86 -7.37 -3.32
N GLY A 226 30.16 -8.63 -3.64
CA GLY A 226 30.59 -9.07 -4.97
C GLY A 226 29.53 -8.95 -6.05
N VAL A 227 28.25 -9.00 -5.67
CA VAL A 227 27.13 -8.78 -6.60
C VAL A 227 27.17 -7.39 -7.25
N ILE A 228 27.68 -6.40 -6.51
CA ILE A 228 27.81 -5.02 -7.02
C ILE A 228 28.85 -4.96 -8.17
N GLU A 229 29.90 -5.75 -8.10
CA GLU A 229 30.93 -5.80 -9.14
C GLU A 229 30.38 -6.42 -10.44
N THR A 230 29.69 -7.56 -10.32
CA THR A 230 29.15 -8.29 -11.48
C THR A 230 27.99 -7.55 -12.16
N TYR A 231 27.07 -6.99 -11.37
CA TYR A 231 25.86 -6.34 -11.87
C TYR A 231 25.91 -4.80 -11.78
N GLY A 232 27.09 -4.21 -11.57
CA GLY A 232 27.25 -2.77 -11.30
C GLY A 232 26.58 -1.87 -12.33
N LYS A 233 26.72 -2.19 -13.63
CA LYS A 233 26.08 -1.42 -14.71
C LYS A 233 24.55 -1.45 -14.60
N LEU A 234 23.96 -2.61 -14.34
CA LEU A 234 22.52 -2.78 -14.18
C LEU A 234 22.01 -2.03 -12.94
N ILE A 235 22.70 -2.18 -11.80
CA ILE A 235 22.35 -1.51 -10.55
C ILE A 235 22.37 0.00 -10.73
N ILE A 236 23.48 0.56 -11.24
CA ILE A 236 23.63 2.00 -11.46
C ILE A 236 22.53 2.51 -12.41
N LEU A 237 22.25 1.78 -13.49
CA LEU A 237 21.22 2.14 -14.44
C LEU A 237 19.83 2.20 -13.81
N CYS A 238 19.45 1.18 -13.05
CA CYS A 238 18.16 1.12 -12.37
C CYS A 238 18.00 2.28 -11.36
N TYR A 239 19.01 2.55 -10.55
CA TYR A 239 18.98 3.66 -9.60
C TYR A 239 18.98 5.03 -10.29
N ALA A 240 19.71 5.19 -11.42
CA ALA A 240 19.69 6.41 -12.21
C ALA A 240 18.33 6.65 -12.89
N ALA A 241 17.73 5.60 -13.45
CA ALA A 241 16.38 5.66 -14.02
C ALA A 241 15.33 6.00 -12.97
N ALA A 242 15.43 5.41 -11.76
CA ALA A 242 14.56 5.73 -10.65
C ALA A 242 14.75 7.20 -10.18
N ALA A 243 15.98 7.69 -10.10
CA ALA A 243 16.25 9.08 -9.75
C ALA A 243 15.68 10.06 -10.81
N LEU A 244 15.79 9.72 -12.09
CA LEU A 244 15.16 10.49 -13.17
C LEU A 244 13.64 10.49 -13.02
N PHE A 245 13.02 9.34 -12.80
CA PHE A 245 11.57 9.22 -12.62
C PHE A 245 11.10 10.00 -11.39
N VAL A 246 11.78 9.88 -10.24
CA VAL A 246 11.48 10.66 -9.02
C VAL A 246 11.63 12.16 -9.26
N THR A 247 12.60 12.58 -10.10
CA THR A 247 12.74 13.98 -10.51
C THR A 247 11.52 14.45 -11.33
N LEU A 248 11.02 13.62 -12.25
CA LEU A 248 9.80 13.92 -12.99
C LEU A 248 8.56 13.98 -12.08
N LEU A 249 8.46 13.07 -11.10
CA LEU A 249 7.43 13.14 -10.06
C LEU A 249 7.53 14.45 -9.24
N ALA A 250 8.76 14.91 -8.93
CA ALA A 250 8.98 16.18 -8.22
C ALA A 250 8.49 17.37 -9.04
N VAL A 251 8.76 17.38 -10.34
CA VAL A 251 8.27 18.40 -11.26
C VAL A 251 6.75 18.35 -11.35
N ALA A 252 6.16 17.16 -11.53
CA ALA A 252 4.71 16.99 -11.58
C ALA A 252 4.03 17.47 -10.28
N LEU A 253 4.55 17.07 -9.12
CA LEU A 253 4.05 17.53 -7.81
C LEU A 253 4.11 19.06 -7.72
N ARG A 254 5.23 19.65 -8.12
CA ARG A 254 5.42 21.10 -8.07
C ARG A 254 4.44 21.84 -8.99
N LEU A 255 4.23 21.34 -10.21
CA LEU A 255 3.32 21.95 -11.18
C LEU A 255 1.85 21.82 -10.78
N VAL A 256 1.46 20.66 -10.26
CA VAL A 256 0.04 20.37 -9.93
C VAL A 256 -0.36 21.00 -8.58
N THR A 257 0.50 20.91 -7.56
CA THR A 257 0.16 21.29 -6.18
C THR A 257 0.92 22.50 -5.65
N GLY A 258 2.05 22.87 -6.28
CA GLY A 258 2.96 23.88 -5.74
C GLY A 258 3.83 23.38 -4.59
N LEU A 259 3.73 22.11 -4.19
CA LEU A 259 4.50 21.50 -3.10
C LEU A 259 5.92 21.12 -3.54
N SER A 260 6.85 21.04 -2.59
CA SER A 260 8.22 20.60 -2.82
C SER A 260 8.39 19.14 -2.43
N LEU A 261 8.79 18.28 -3.38
CA LEU A 261 9.10 16.87 -3.08
C LEU A 261 10.24 16.76 -2.06
N TRP A 262 11.23 17.64 -2.08
CA TRP A 262 12.32 17.63 -1.09
C TRP A 262 11.85 17.84 0.35
N LYS A 263 10.92 18.79 0.56
CA LYS A 263 10.29 18.98 1.87
C LYS A 263 9.49 17.76 2.28
N PHE A 264 8.76 17.15 1.33
CA PHE A 264 8.01 15.93 1.57
C PHE A 264 8.92 14.74 1.91
N LEU A 265 10.03 14.53 1.21
CA LEU A 265 11.03 13.50 1.54
C LEU A 265 11.56 13.67 2.96
N ARG A 266 11.84 14.91 3.40
CA ARG A 266 12.24 15.18 4.77
C ARG A 266 11.14 14.84 5.78
N TYR A 267 9.90 15.10 5.44
CA TYR A 267 8.73 14.81 6.26
C TYR A 267 8.49 13.31 6.46
N ILE A 268 8.68 12.49 5.41
CA ILE A 268 8.48 11.03 5.46
C ILE A 268 9.79 10.24 5.58
N ARG A 269 10.89 10.86 5.97
CA ARG A 269 12.22 10.22 6.01
C ARG A 269 12.29 8.96 6.87
N GLU A 270 11.51 8.88 7.94
CA GLU A 270 11.45 7.69 8.82
C GLU A 270 10.79 6.51 8.09
N GLU A 271 9.71 6.79 7.37
CA GLU A 271 8.99 5.81 6.57
C GLU A 271 9.84 5.34 5.38
N LEU A 272 10.58 6.25 4.74
CA LEU A 272 11.49 5.90 3.66
C LEU A 272 12.61 4.96 4.12
N LEU A 273 13.24 5.26 5.26
CA LEU A 273 14.28 4.38 5.83
C LEU A 273 13.72 3.02 6.23
N LEU A 274 12.52 3.00 6.82
CA LEU A 274 11.88 1.76 7.20
C LEU A 274 11.51 0.93 5.96
N ALA A 275 10.91 1.55 4.95
CA ALA A 275 10.57 0.90 3.69
C ALA A 275 11.81 0.32 3.00
N LEU A 276 12.90 1.09 2.96
CA LEU A 276 14.18 0.66 2.40
C LEU A 276 14.79 -0.51 3.18
N GLY A 277 14.78 -0.44 4.52
CA GLY A 277 15.35 -1.48 5.38
C GLY A 277 14.58 -2.79 5.34
N THR A 278 13.25 -2.72 5.30
CA THR A 278 12.37 -3.91 5.23
C THR A 278 12.14 -4.39 3.80
N ALA A 279 12.49 -3.59 2.78
CA ALA A 279 12.12 -3.77 1.39
C ALA A 279 10.61 -4.02 1.20
N SER A 280 9.78 -3.30 1.97
CA SER A 280 8.32 -3.43 1.93
C SER A 280 7.65 -2.06 2.03
N THR A 281 6.89 -1.68 1.00
CA THR A 281 6.04 -0.49 1.02
C THR A 281 4.85 -0.66 1.96
N GLU A 282 4.36 -1.88 2.09
CA GLU A 282 3.24 -2.22 2.98
C GLU A 282 3.57 -1.90 4.45
N SER A 283 4.82 -2.13 4.86
CA SER A 283 5.27 -1.91 6.24
C SER A 283 5.11 -0.48 6.74
N VAL A 284 5.04 0.49 5.84
CA VAL A 284 4.94 1.93 6.16
C VAL A 284 3.59 2.53 5.81
N MET A 285 2.73 1.80 5.09
CA MET A 285 1.43 2.30 4.61
C MET A 285 0.62 3.00 5.70
N PRO A 286 0.40 2.41 6.89
CA PRO A 286 -0.43 3.03 7.92
C PRO A 286 0.09 4.40 8.37
N ARG A 287 1.41 4.52 8.55
CA ARG A 287 2.03 5.80 8.95
C ARG A 287 1.99 6.84 7.83
N VAL A 288 2.20 6.40 6.60
CA VAL A 288 2.12 7.27 5.43
C VAL A 288 0.71 7.81 5.25
N MET A 289 -0.33 6.99 5.44
CA MET A 289 -1.73 7.44 5.43
C MET A 289 -1.97 8.56 6.45
N GLN A 290 -1.55 8.34 7.70
CA GLN A 290 -1.67 9.37 8.74
C GLN A 290 -0.93 10.67 8.36
N LYS A 291 0.31 10.56 7.84
CA LYS A 291 1.11 11.71 7.44
C LYS A 291 0.50 12.49 6.28
N LEU A 292 -0.08 11.80 5.29
CA LEU A 292 -0.76 12.46 4.16
C LEU A 292 -2.03 13.19 4.63
N ARG A 293 -2.82 12.59 5.55
CA ARG A 293 -3.98 13.26 6.17
C ARG A 293 -3.54 14.49 6.95
N LYS A 294 -2.52 14.39 7.80
CA LYS A 294 -1.94 15.53 8.54
C LYS A 294 -1.45 16.63 7.61
N ALA A 295 -0.91 16.26 6.47
CA ALA A 295 -0.49 17.19 5.41
C ALA A 295 -1.66 17.74 4.58
N GLY A 296 -2.92 17.58 5.03
CA GLY A 296 -4.08 18.25 4.44
C GLY A 296 -4.72 17.53 3.25
N ALA A 297 -4.35 16.29 2.97
CA ALA A 297 -5.09 15.46 2.03
C ALA A 297 -6.33 14.85 2.72
N ARG A 298 -7.51 14.97 2.08
CA ARG A 298 -8.77 14.51 2.65
C ARG A 298 -8.81 12.98 2.79
N GLU A 299 -9.51 12.49 3.80
CA GLU A 299 -9.52 11.07 4.20
C GLU A 299 -9.98 10.12 3.09
N ASP A 300 -11.02 10.50 2.35
CA ASP A 300 -11.55 9.73 1.22
C ASP A 300 -10.51 9.55 0.09
N ALA A 301 -9.76 10.63 -0.22
CA ALA A 301 -8.70 10.57 -1.22
C ALA A 301 -7.50 9.70 -0.75
N VAL A 302 -7.05 9.87 0.49
CA VAL A 302 -5.97 9.04 1.05
C VAL A 302 -6.38 7.58 1.13
N GLY A 303 -7.59 7.31 1.63
CA GLY A 303 -8.13 5.96 1.83
C GLY A 303 -8.32 5.19 0.53
N LEU A 304 -8.66 5.88 -0.57
CA LEU A 304 -8.84 5.23 -1.87
C LEU A 304 -7.54 5.18 -2.68
N VAL A 305 -6.88 6.32 -2.87
CA VAL A 305 -5.75 6.44 -3.81
C VAL A 305 -4.53 5.64 -3.33
N LEU A 306 -4.18 5.74 -2.04
CA LEU A 306 -2.97 5.09 -1.55
C LEU A 306 -3.08 3.56 -1.62
N PRO A 307 -4.10 2.88 -1.05
CA PRO A 307 -4.22 1.42 -1.13
C PRO A 307 -4.39 0.91 -2.56
N THR A 308 -5.16 1.62 -3.41
CA THR A 308 -5.30 1.27 -4.82
C THR A 308 -3.97 1.34 -5.55
N GLY A 309 -3.17 2.38 -5.26
CA GLY A 309 -1.84 2.57 -5.84
C GLY A 309 -0.88 1.41 -5.54
N TYR A 310 -1.00 0.74 -4.39
CA TYR A 310 -0.19 -0.45 -4.09
C TYR A 310 -0.41 -1.62 -5.06
N SER A 311 -1.56 -1.68 -5.71
CA SER A 311 -1.86 -2.71 -6.71
C SER A 311 -1.69 -2.22 -8.15
N PHE A 312 -1.94 -0.96 -8.42
CA PHE A 312 -2.04 -0.43 -9.78
C PHE A 312 -0.93 0.56 -10.17
N ASN A 313 -0.21 1.15 -9.20
CA ASN A 313 0.84 2.14 -9.44
C ASN A 313 2.20 1.69 -8.92
N LEU A 314 2.75 0.67 -9.54
CA LEU A 314 4.03 0.05 -9.19
C LEU A 314 5.15 0.64 -10.06
N ASP A 315 5.40 1.95 -9.98
CA ASP A 315 6.31 2.70 -10.84
C ASP A 315 7.75 2.16 -10.81
N GLY A 316 8.28 1.89 -9.62
CA GLY A 316 9.62 1.33 -9.45
C GLY A 316 9.73 -0.10 -9.96
N ALA A 317 8.65 -0.90 -9.82
CA ALA A 317 8.60 -2.23 -10.42
C ALA A 317 8.53 -2.13 -11.95
N SER A 318 7.77 -1.19 -12.50
CA SER A 318 7.69 -0.94 -13.95
C SER A 318 9.06 -0.59 -14.54
N LEU A 319 9.81 0.32 -13.89
CA LEU A 319 11.20 0.62 -14.26
C LEU A 319 12.07 -0.65 -14.28
N TYR A 320 12.02 -1.43 -13.20
CA TYR A 320 12.81 -2.64 -13.07
C TYR A 320 12.44 -3.70 -14.13
N LEU A 321 11.15 -3.90 -14.37
CA LEU A 321 10.68 -4.90 -15.32
C LEU A 321 11.11 -4.59 -16.76
N SER A 322 11.00 -3.33 -17.19
CA SER A 322 11.43 -2.92 -18.53
C SER A 322 12.94 -2.99 -18.70
N ILE A 323 13.72 -2.51 -17.71
CA ILE A 323 15.19 -2.62 -17.73
C ILE A 323 15.63 -4.08 -17.66
N GLY A 324 15.02 -4.87 -16.78
CA GLY A 324 15.33 -6.29 -16.59
C GLY A 324 15.05 -7.12 -17.83
N THR A 325 13.93 -6.90 -18.52
CA THR A 325 13.62 -7.60 -19.78
C THR A 325 14.68 -7.34 -20.85
N LEU A 326 15.08 -6.07 -21.05
CA LEU A 326 16.11 -5.75 -22.04
C LEU A 326 17.50 -6.25 -21.59
N PHE A 327 17.82 -6.18 -20.29
CA PHE A 327 19.05 -6.73 -19.75
C PHE A 327 19.17 -8.22 -20.05
N ILE A 328 18.11 -8.99 -19.77
CA ILE A 328 18.11 -10.44 -20.04
C ILE A 328 18.31 -10.70 -21.55
N ALA A 329 17.56 -10.00 -22.41
CA ALA A 329 17.70 -10.15 -23.85
C ALA A 329 19.14 -9.88 -24.31
N GLN A 330 19.72 -8.78 -23.88
CA GLN A 330 21.11 -8.39 -24.21
C GLN A 330 22.13 -9.38 -23.66
N ALA A 331 21.92 -9.90 -22.44
CA ALA A 331 22.84 -10.84 -21.80
C ALA A 331 22.92 -12.18 -22.53
N VAL A 332 21.83 -12.64 -23.15
CA VAL A 332 21.78 -13.85 -23.97
C VAL A 332 21.97 -13.59 -25.47
N GLY A 333 22.40 -12.37 -25.84
CA GLY A 333 22.74 -12.03 -27.23
C GLY A 333 21.54 -11.81 -28.15
N VAL A 334 20.34 -11.54 -27.61
CA VAL A 334 19.12 -11.26 -28.38
C VAL A 334 18.89 -9.77 -28.50
N ASP A 335 18.93 -9.22 -29.72
CA ASP A 335 18.55 -7.86 -30.00
C ASP A 335 17.06 -7.77 -30.33
N LEU A 336 16.29 -7.10 -29.44
CA LEU A 336 14.85 -6.92 -29.61
C LEU A 336 14.57 -5.79 -30.61
N SER A 337 13.78 -6.10 -31.65
CA SER A 337 13.27 -5.09 -32.60
C SER A 337 12.34 -4.08 -31.90
N MET A 338 12.11 -2.92 -32.50
CA MET A 338 11.22 -1.90 -31.96
C MET A 338 9.80 -2.44 -31.72
N SER A 339 9.28 -3.27 -32.63
CA SER A 339 7.96 -3.90 -32.45
C SER A 339 7.91 -4.83 -31.24
N GLN A 340 8.96 -5.62 -31.02
CA GLN A 340 9.07 -6.47 -29.84
C GLN A 340 9.17 -5.64 -28.54
N GLN A 341 9.90 -4.53 -28.56
CA GLN A 341 9.99 -3.63 -27.41
C GLN A 341 8.64 -2.95 -27.10
N ILE A 342 7.84 -2.59 -28.10
CA ILE A 342 6.46 -2.12 -27.90
C ILE A 342 5.62 -3.24 -27.27
N THR A 343 5.76 -4.47 -27.75
CA THR A 343 5.09 -5.63 -27.14
C THR A 343 5.49 -5.80 -25.68
N VAL A 344 6.77 -5.64 -25.32
CA VAL A 344 7.26 -5.64 -23.93
C VAL A 344 6.48 -4.62 -23.09
N VAL A 345 6.38 -3.38 -23.56
CA VAL A 345 5.65 -2.33 -22.82
C VAL A 345 4.19 -2.73 -22.62
N LEU A 346 3.50 -3.17 -23.68
CA LEU A 346 2.09 -3.55 -23.60
C LEU A 346 1.85 -4.74 -22.65
N VAL A 347 2.69 -5.76 -22.75
CA VAL A 347 2.61 -6.94 -21.85
C VAL A 347 2.88 -6.52 -20.40
N LEU A 348 3.91 -5.70 -20.16
CA LEU A 348 4.25 -5.25 -18.82
C LEU A 348 3.20 -4.29 -18.24
N MET A 349 2.55 -3.46 -19.05
CA MET A 349 1.41 -2.64 -18.61
C MET A 349 0.29 -3.50 -18.03
N LEU A 350 0.01 -4.65 -18.64
CA LEU A 350 -1.01 -5.57 -18.16
C LEU A 350 -0.52 -6.41 -16.97
N THR A 351 0.65 -7.03 -17.11
CA THR A 351 1.16 -7.99 -16.11
C THR A 351 1.69 -7.32 -14.84
N SER A 352 2.07 -6.04 -14.90
CA SER A 352 2.48 -5.28 -13.70
C SER A 352 1.32 -4.98 -12.74
N LYS A 353 0.08 -4.99 -13.23
CA LYS A 353 -1.09 -4.78 -12.38
C LYS A 353 -1.37 -6.07 -11.57
N GLY A 354 -1.63 -5.91 -10.28
CA GLY A 354 -1.92 -7.06 -9.43
C GLY A 354 -0.71 -7.88 -8.96
N MET A 355 0.51 -7.44 -9.24
CA MET A 355 1.71 -8.10 -8.69
C MET A 355 1.87 -7.89 -7.17
N ALA A 356 1.16 -6.93 -6.58
CA ALA A 356 1.23 -6.64 -5.17
C ALA A 356 0.83 -7.85 -4.32
N GLY A 357 1.63 -8.13 -3.31
CA GLY A 357 1.36 -9.24 -2.37
C GLY A 357 1.74 -10.64 -2.87
N ILE A 358 2.18 -10.81 -4.12
CA ILE A 358 2.61 -12.12 -4.66
C ILE A 358 4.14 -12.22 -4.55
N PRO A 359 4.69 -13.14 -3.72
CA PRO A 359 6.13 -13.37 -3.66
C PRO A 359 6.67 -13.79 -5.04
N GLY A 360 7.79 -13.20 -5.46
CA GLY A 360 8.40 -13.53 -6.75
C GLY A 360 7.64 -13.03 -7.99
N SER A 361 6.59 -12.20 -7.83
CA SER A 361 5.76 -11.70 -8.95
C SER A 361 6.54 -10.98 -10.04
N ALA A 362 7.64 -10.30 -9.71
CA ALA A 362 8.52 -9.69 -10.70
C ALA A 362 9.13 -10.74 -11.65
N PHE A 363 9.55 -11.90 -11.13
CA PHE A 363 10.06 -13.00 -11.94
C PHE A 363 8.95 -13.64 -12.80
N LEU A 364 7.74 -13.78 -12.26
CA LEU A 364 6.59 -14.24 -13.04
C LEU A 364 6.29 -13.29 -14.20
N ALA A 365 6.30 -11.97 -13.96
CA ALA A 365 6.08 -10.97 -15.00
C ALA A 365 7.19 -11.00 -16.06
N LEU A 366 8.46 -11.13 -15.64
CA LEU A 366 9.59 -11.26 -16.56
C LEU A 366 9.51 -12.55 -17.39
N SER A 367 9.18 -13.69 -16.76
CA SER A 367 9.01 -14.97 -17.44
C SER A 367 7.85 -14.95 -18.44
N ALA A 368 6.71 -14.36 -18.04
CA ALA A 368 5.58 -14.17 -18.95
C ALA A 368 5.92 -13.28 -20.15
N THR A 369 6.68 -12.22 -19.91
CA THR A 369 7.14 -11.30 -20.96
C THR A 369 8.12 -12.00 -21.90
N ALA A 370 9.10 -12.75 -21.36
CA ALA A 370 10.04 -13.53 -22.15
C ALA A 370 9.31 -14.56 -23.03
N SER A 371 8.34 -15.29 -22.45
CA SER A 371 7.51 -16.26 -23.17
C SER A 371 6.67 -15.61 -24.27
N SER A 372 6.09 -14.43 -24.02
CA SER A 372 5.29 -13.69 -25.01
C SER A 372 6.11 -13.24 -26.22
N LEU A 373 7.38 -12.97 -26.03
CA LEU A 373 8.29 -12.59 -27.12
C LEU A 373 8.78 -13.78 -27.95
N GLY A 374 8.82 -14.98 -27.35
CA GLY A 374 9.34 -16.18 -27.97
C GLY A 374 10.83 -16.16 -28.32
N ALA A 375 11.48 -14.99 -28.14
CA ALA A 375 12.88 -14.79 -28.47
C ALA A 375 13.82 -14.93 -27.26
N ILE A 376 13.29 -14.80 -26.05
CA ILE A 376 14.06 -14.86 -24.81
C ILE A 376 13.73 -16.19 -24.09
N PRO A 377 14.72 -17.04 -23.80
CA PRO A 377 14.50 -18.25 -23.02
C PRO A 377 14.01 -17.92 -21.60
N ALA A 378 12.93 -18.60 -21.16
CA ALA A 378 12.34 -18.31 -19.83
C ALA A 378 13.36 -18.49 -18.68
N GLY A 379 14.26 -19.48 -18.78
CA GLY A 379 15.34 -19.69 -17.80
C GLY A 379 16.32 -18.52 -17.65
N ALA A 380 16.42 -17.64 -18.66
CA ALA A 380 17.31 -16.49 -18.61
C ALA A 380 16.92 -15.45 -17.53
N VAL A 381 15.68 -15.51 -17.03
CA VAL A 381 15.22 -14.70 -15.89
C VAL A 381 16.03 -15.00 -14.63
N ALA A 382 16.61 -16.19 -14.50
CA ALA A 382 17.50 -16.58 -13.40
C ALA A 382 18.69 -15.63 -13.22
N LEU A 383 19.15 -14.96 -14.29
CA LEU A 383 20.21 -13.95 -14.21
C LEU A 383 19.92 -12.81 -13.23
N LEU A 384 18.65 -12.49 -12.99
CA LEU A 384 18.27 -11.43 -12.08
C LEU A 384 18.15 -11.87 -10.61
N LEU A 385 18.19 -13.19 -10.31
CA LEU A 385 18.03 -13.69 -8.95
C LEU A 385 19.07 -13.10 -7.97
N GLY A 386 20.33 -12.99 -8.40
CA GLY A 386 21.41 -12.49 -7.56
C GLY A 386 21.30 -10.99 -7.24
N VAL A 387 20.63 -10.20 -8.07
CA VAL A 387 20.54 -8.74 -7.92
C VAL A 387 19.18 -8.26 -7.43
N ASP A 388 18.17 -9.11 -7.50
CA ASP A 388 16.76 -8.78 -7.21
C ASP A 388 16.57 -8.07 -5.87
N ARG A 389 17.22 -8.56 -4.81
CA ARG A 389 17.10 -7.97 -3.47
C ARG A 389 17.64 -6.53 -3.38
N ILE A 390 18.69 -6.22 -4.13
CA ILE A 390 19.22 -4.85 -4.21
C ILE A 390 18.23 -3.96 -4.99
N MET A 391 17.62 -4.52 -6.03
CA MET A 391 16.60 -3.82 -6.82
C MET A 391 15.31 -3.58 -6.04
N ASP A 392 14.97 -4.47 -5.08
CA ASP A 392 13.81 -4.28 -4.20
C ASP A 392 13.87 -2.93 -3.46
N SER A 393 15.01 -2.52 -2.98
CA SER A 393 15.17 -1.25 -2.27
C SER A 393 14.80 -0.05 -3.15
N MET A 394 15.25 -0.05 -4.41
CA MET A 394 14.91 0.97 -5.40
C MET A 394 13.42 0.93 -5.74
N ARG A 395 12.86 -0.27 -6.01
CA ARG A 395 11.44 -0.46 -6.35
C ARG A 395 10.54 0.08 -5.25
N VAL A 396 10.82 -0.29 -4.01
CA VAL A 396 10.01 0.08 -2.83
C VAL A 396 9.98 1.59 -2.63
N VAL A 397 11.13 2.27 -2.68
CA VAL A 397 11.18 3.74 -2.50
C VAL A 397 10.45 4.45 -3.64
N THR A 398 10.68 4.02 -4.88
CA THR A 398 10.04 4.64 -6.06
C THR A 398 8.53 4.44 -6.05
N ASN A 399 8.04 3.22 -5.74
CA ASN A 399 6.61 2.93 -5.60
C ASN A 399 5.96 3.78 -4.51
N LEU A 400 6.60 3.87 -3.34
CA LEU A 400 6.10 4.67 -2.22
C LEU A 400 5.95 6.14 -2.59
N LEU A 401 6.97 6.72 -3.23
CA LEU A 401 6.95 8.12 -3.65
C LEU A 401 5.91 8.37 -4.74
N GLY A 402 5.81 7.48 -5.73
CA GLY A 402 4.80 7.56 -6.79
C GLY A 402 3.38 7.58 -6.21
N ASN A 403 3.10 6.68 -5.28
CA ASN A 403 1.80 6.60 -4.61
C ASN A 403 1.48 7.83 -3.75
N CYS A 404 2.45 8.36 -3.01
CA CYS A 404 2.26 9.59 -2.23
C CYS A 404 2.02 10.81 -3.13
N VAL A 405 2.77 10.93 -4.22
CA VAL A 405 2.58 12.01 -5.21
C VAL A 405 1.21 11.89 -5.87
N ALA A 406 0.77 10.66 -6.20
CA ALA A 406 -0.56 10.40 -6.73
C ALA A 406 -1.67 10.88 -5.77
N VAL A 407 -1.54 10.61 -4.45
CA VAL A 407 -2.50 11.12 -3.46
C VAL A 407 -2.57 12.63 -3.50
N PHE A 408 -1.45 13.35 -3.47
CA PHE A 408 -1.45 14.81 -3.53
C PHE A 408 -2.02 15.35 -4.85
N ALA A 409 -1.63 14.75 -5.99
CA ALA A 409 -2.06 15.19 -7.31
C ALA A 409 -3.56 14.99 -7.52
N VAL A 410 -4.08 13.80 -7.18
CA VAL A 410 -5.50 13.48 -7.29
C VAL A 410 -6.32 14.30 -6.30
N SER A 411 -5.86 14.45 -5.04
CA SER A 411 -6.51 15.31 -4.05
C SER A 411 -6.60 16.75 -4.52
N ARG A 412 -5.53 17.29 -5.13
CA ARG A 412 -5.54 18.64 -5.70
C ARG A 412 -6.52 18.74 -6.87
N TRP A 413 -6.55 17.76 -7.73
CA TRP A 413 -7.43 17.69 -8.91
C TRP A 413 -8.93 17.61 -8.53
N GLU A 414 -9.25 17.07 -7.35
CA GLU A 414 -10.61 16.99 -6.79
C GLU A 414 -10.94 18.14 -5.81
N GLY A 415 -10.03 19.08 -5.57
CA GLY A 415 -10.22 20.09 -4.53
C GLY A 415 -10.23 19.55 -3.10
N ALA A 416 -9.69 18.35 -2.92
CA ALA A 416 -9.61 17.60 -1.65
C ALA A 416 -8.25 17.74 -0.96
N LEU A 417 -7.45 18.77 -1.31
CA LEU A 417 -6.15 19.07 -0.73
C LEU A 417 -6.15 20.50 -0.18
N ASP A 418 -5.94 20.63 1.12
CA ASP A 418 -5.59 21.90 1.75
C ASP A 418 -4.10 22.20 1.49
N VAL A 419 -3.84 23.00 0.45
CA VAL A 419 -2.48 23.31 0.00
C VAL A 419 -1.73 24.16 1.02
N GLU A 420 -2.40 25.08 1.72
CA GLU A 420 -1.75 25.94 2.70
C GLU A 420 -1.35 25.16 3.96
N ARG A 421 -2.23 24.26 4.43
CA ARG A 421 -1.89 23.30 5.48
C ARG A 421 -0.73 22.41 5.06
N ALA A 422 -0.76 21.87 3.82
CA ALA A 422 0.33 21.05 3.30
C ALA A 422 1.67 21.77 3.33
N LYS A 423 1.72 23.04 2.89
CA LYS A 423 2.95 23.85 2.94
C LYS A 423 3.47 23.99 4.36
N ARG A 424 2.61 24.40 5.33
CA ARG A 424 2.98 24.58 6.74
C ARG A 424 3.52 23.29 7.36
N VAL A 425 2.80 22.16 7.18
CA VAL A 425 3.24 20.86 7.70
C VAL A 425 4.57 20.42 7.10
N LEU A 426 4.76 20.61 5.81
CA LEU A 426 6.02 20.27 5.13
C LEU A 426 7.17 21.21 5.50
N ASP A 427 6.88 22.42 5.99
CA ASP A 427 7.86 23.36 6.54
C ASP A 427 8.22 23.04 8.00
N GLY A 428 7.54 22.08 8.61
CA GLY A 428 7.85 21.57 9.94
C GLY A 428 6.98 22.13 11.07
N GLU A 429 5.90 22.84 10.72
CA GLU A 429 4.93 23.31 11.72
C GLU A 429 4.12 22.12 12.27
N VAL A 430 3.92 22.10 13.59
CA VAL A 430 3.00 21.17 14.25
C VAL A 430 1.60 21.77 14.13
N VAL A 431 0.88 21.35 13.10
CA VAL A 431 -0.52 21.76 12.93
C VAL A 431 -1.40 20.76 13.67
N ALA A 432 -2.20 21.23 14.63
CA ALA A 432 -3.20 20.41 15.31
C ALA A 432 -4.15 19.80 14.27
N GLU A 433 -4.59 18.57 14.51
CA GLU A 433 -5.69 17.99 13.72
C GLU A 433 -6.87 18.96 13.90
N ALA A 434 -7.42 19.47 12.80
CA ALA A 434 -8.67 20.21 12.88
C ALA A 434 -9.71 19.22 13.43
N GLU A 435 -10.28 19.53 14.60
CA GLU A 435 -11.53 18.93 15.00
C GLU A 435 -12.49 19.19 13.83
N GLU A 436 -13.04 18.14 13.24
CA GLU A 436 -14.11 18.28 12.24
C GLU A 436 -15.22 19.09 12.93
N GLU A 437 -15.41 20.33 12.49
CA GLU A 437 -16.60 21.11 12.92
C GLU A 437 -17.80 20.21 12.67
N PRO A 438 -18.63 19.95 13.68
CA PRO A 438 -19.90 19.24 13.44
C PRO A 438 -20.65 20.02 12.36
N ALA A 439 -21.06 19.34 11.30
CA ALA A 439 -21.88 19.95 10.26
C ALA A 439 -23.02 20.69 10.97
N GLU A 440 -23.05 22.00 10.82
CA GLU A 440 -24.18 22.81 11.31
C GLU A 440 -25.47 22.17 10.76
N PRO A 441 -26.45 21.91 11.62
CA PRO A 441 -27.73 21.42 11.11
C PRO A 441 -28.27 22.50 10.16
N GLU A 442 -28.50 22.12 8.89
CA GLU A 442 -29.23 22.96 7.96
C GLU A 442 -30.48 23.47 8.66
N THR A 443 -30.47 24.73 9.05
CA THR A 443 -31.66 25.45 9.52
C THR A 443 -32.62 25.47 8.37
N ALA A 444 -33.68 24.70 8.50
CA ALA A 444 -34.86 24.76 7.61
C ALA A 444 -35.54 26.15 7.78
N GLU A 445 -34.93 27.18 7.16
CA GLU A 445 -35.61 28.47 6.91
C GLU A 445 -36.19 28.45 5.51
N GLY A 446 -37.50 28.29 5.46
CA GLY A 446 -38.21 28.54 4.21
C GLY A 446 -39.56 27.84 4.08
N ALA A 447 -40.48 28.03 5.02
CA ALA A 447 -41.91 28.01 4.73
C ALA A 447 -42.72 28.44 5.97
N ALA A 448 -42.88 29.73 6.18
CA ALA A 448 -43.95 30.27 6.99
C ALA A 448 -44.56 31.47 6.28
N SER A 449 -45.68 31.28 5.64
CA SER A 449 -46.61 32.33 5.25
C SER A 449 -47.65 32.55 6.39
N PRO A 450 -48.03 33.76 6.72
CA PRO A 450 -48.80 34.04 7.93
C PRO A 450 -50.31 33.92 7.68
N ALA A 451 -50.97 33.15 8.55
CA ALA A 451 -52.42 33.23 8.69
C ALA A 451 -52.75 33.76 10.09
N GLY A 452 -53.62 34.79 10.12
CA GLY A 452 -53.98 35.62 11.23
C GLY A 452 -54.82 34.98 12.33
N PRO A 453 -55.19 35.77 13.34
CA PRO A 453 -55.58 35.29 14.65
C PRO A 453 -57.07 34.96 14.78
N VAL A 454 -57.40 33.88 15.54
CA VAL A 454 -58.73 33.64 16.09
C VAL A 454 -58.61 33.30 17.58
N SER A 455 -59.35 34.06 18.36
CA SER A 455 -59.48 34.04 19.82
C SER A 455 -60.44 32.92 20.33
N PRO A 456 -60.57 32.72 21.65
CA PRO A 456 -60.90 31.44 22.26
C PRO A 456 -62.35 31.30 22.77
N ALA A 457 -62.79 30.06 22.90
CA ALA A 457 -63.95 29.70 23.79
C ALA A 457 -63.79 28.26 24.22
N SER A 458 -63.58 27.99 25.50
CA SER A 458 -64.51 27.78 26.61
C SER A 458 -65.11 26.35 26.68
N SER A 459 -64.83 25.70 27.78
CA SER A 459 -65.65 24.87 28.67
C SER A 459 -65.75 23.36 28.53
N ALA A 460 -65.45 22.75 29.70
CA ALA A 460 -66.14 21.66 30.39
C ALA A 460 -65.75 20.19 30.04
N GLY A 461 -65.22 19.53 31.11
CA GLY A 461 -65.25 18.05 31.24
C GLY A 461 -66.62 17.51 31.60
N PRO A 462 -66.80 16.28 32.10
CA PRO A 462 -65.93 15.50 32.94
C PRO A 462 -65.91 13.96 32.70
N SER A 463 -64.99 13.29 33.39
CA SER A 463 -65.08 11.97 34.08
C SER A 463 -65.58 10.70 33.36
N GLY A 464 -64.81 9.64 33.52
CA GLY A 464 -65.21 8.27 33.27
C GLY A 464 -64.06 7.25 33.50
N SER A 465 -63.94 6.78 34.70
CA SER A 465 -63.17 5.61 35.14
C SER A 465 -63.63 4.34 34.43
N VAL A 466 -62.74 3.39 34.21
CA VAL A 466 -62.84 1.97 34.62
C VAL A 466 -61.59 1.19 34.14
N SER A 467 -60.93 0.51 35.07
CA SER A 467 -59.94 -0.56 34.88
C SER A 467 -60.67 -1.91 34.79
N PRO A 468 -59.98 -3.06 34.89
CA PRO A 468 -59.07 -3.73 33.91
C PRO A 468 -59.62 -5.12 33.55
N GLU A 469 -59.11 -5.78 32.56
CA GLU A 469 -59.21 -7.26 32.51
C GLU A 469 -58.09 -7.90 31.71
N ALA A 470 -57.67 -9.04 32.23
CA ALA A 470 -56.52 -9.84 31.92
C ALA A 470 -56.70 -10.79 30.73
N ALA A 471 -55.64 -11.32 30.31
CA ALA A 471 -55.32 -12.75 30.06
C ALA A 471 -54.76 -13.10 28.66
N ASP A 472 -53.61 -13.71 28.71
CA ASP A 472 -53.16 -14.94 28.03
C ASP A 472 -52.79 -14.95 26.52
N GLY A 473 -51.57 -15.47 26.32
CA GLY A 473 -51.22 -16.11 25.08
C GLY A 473 -49.78 -16.01 24.62
N VAL A 474 -48.83 -16.64 25.34
CA VAL A 474 -47.45 -16.93 24.86
C VAL A 474 -47.44 -18.26 24.12
N PRO A 475 -47.00 -18.38 22.90
CA PRO A 475 -46.62 -19.66 22.32
C PRO A 475 -45.15 -19.97 22.56
N VAL A 476 -44.89 -21.06 23.28
CA VAL A 476 -43.63 -21.75 23.50
C VAL A 476 -43.19 -22.41 22.18
N VAL A 477 -41.98 -22.04 21.69
CA VAL A 477 -41.30 -22.79 20.62
C VAL A 477 -40.48 -23.91 21.25
N VAL A 478 -40.85 -25.12 20.96
CA VAL A 478 -40.14 -26.36 21.35
C VAL A 478 -39.00 -26.62 20.37
N VAL A 479 -37.77 -26.70 20.91
CA VAL A 479 -36.56 -27.12 20.16
C VAL A 479 -36.44 -28.64 20.34
N PRO A 480 -36.28 -29.45 19.25
CA PRO A 480 -35.99 -30.87 19.34
C PRO A 480 -34.50 -31.15 19.64
N PRO A 481 -34.17 -32.26 20.33
CA PRO A 481 -32.80 -32.62 20.72
C PRO A 481 -32.01 -33.27 19.55
N PRO A 482 -30.65 -33.27 19.64
CA PRO A 482 -29.79 -33.79 18.59
C PRO A 482 -29.77 -35.32 18.57
N LEU A 483 -29.86 -35.87 17.37
CA LEU A 483 -29.71 -37.29 17.09
C LEU A 483 -28.26 -37.75 17.21
N GLY A 484 -28.11 -38.88 17.83
CA GLY A 484 -26.86 -39.50 18.24
C GLY A 484 -26.01 -40.07 17.11
N LYS A 485 -24.76 -40.23 17.47
CA LYS A 485 -23.73 -40.96 16.75
C LYS A 485 -24.11 -42.45 16.57
N GLU A 486 -24.02 -42.95 15.38
CA GLU A 486 -23.79 -44.39 15.20
C GLU A 486 -22.55 -44.62 14.33
N ALA A 487 -21.69 -45.45 14.85
CA ALA A 487 -20.51 -45.98 14.26
C ALA A 487 -20.86 -47.10 13.27
N ALA A 488 -20.19 -47.14 12.14
CA ALA A 488 -20.04 -48.39 11.42
C ALA A 488 -18.66 -48.42 10.78
N SER A 489 -17.92 -49.37 11.24
CA SER A 489 -16.66 -49.91 10.80
C SER A 489 -16.83 -50.71 9.49
N GLU A 490 -15.68 -50.98 8.85
CA GLU A 490 -15.34 -52.09 7.92
C GLU A 490 -15.77 -51.94 6.46
N ASN A 491 -14.86 -51.85 5.57
CA ASN A 491 -14.23 -52.86 4.75
C ASN A 491 -13.58 -52.33 3.45
N ARG A 492 -12.33 -52.72 3.31
CA ARG A 492 -11.47 -52.86 2.13
C ARG A 492 -10.75 -51.62 1.64
#